data_4c24d9b8d76512ccd12cd1b234081d69
#
_entry.id   4c24d9b8d76512ccd12cd1b234081d69
#
_cell.length_a   1.000
_cell.length_b   1.000
_cell.length_c   1.000
_cell.angle_alpha   90.00
_cell.angle_beta   90.00
_cell.angle_gamma   90.00
#
_symmetry.space_group_name_H-M   'P 1'
#
loop_
_entity.id
_entity.type
_entity.pdbx_description
1 polymer ?
#
loop_
_entity_poly.entity_id
_entity_poly.type
_entity_poly.pdbx_seq_one_letter_code
_entity_poly.pdbx_strand_id
1 'polypeptide(L)'
;MFKKVLGLAAAGALVVATLTGCAPAAETTAGGLIGVSMPTQSSTRWISDGDSIKSALEADGFSVDLQYAEDDIPTQVAQLEGMLTKGAKALIIAAIDGTQLTDVLQAAADAGVPVISYDRLIRDSANVDYYATFDNFKVGVQQATSILVGIGVYA
;
A
#
# COMPACT_ATOMS: atom_id res chain seq x y z
N MET A 1 35.67 -78.09 -25.51
CA MET A 1 35.19 -77.37 -26.74
C MET A 1 34.31 -76.21 -26.34
N PHE A 2 34.71 -75.05 -26.70
CA PHE A 2 34.15 -73.76 -26.31
C PHE A 2 32.89 -73.43 -27.11
N LYS A 3 31.89 -72.87 -26.46
CA LYS A 3 30.93 -71.98 -27.12
C LYS A 3 30.62 -70.81 -26.21
N LYS A 4 31.06 -69.63 -26.61
CA LYS A 4 30.74 -68.34 -26.05
C LYS A 4 29.30 -68.00 -26.39
N VAL A 5 28.54 -67.53 -25.42
CA VAL A 5 27.26 -66.89 -25.68
C VAL A 5 27.36 -65.45 -25.19
N LEU A 6 27.24 -64.56 -26.11
CA LEU A 6 27.26 -63.08 -25.95
C LEU A 6 25.91 -62.63 -25.46
N GLY A 7 25.82 -62.10 -24.23
CA GLY A 7 24.63 -61.51 -23.70
C GLY A 7 24.55 -59.99 -24.03
N LEU A 8 23.57 -59.58 -24.75
CA LEU A 8 23.28 -58.20 -25.11
C LEU A 8 22.46 -57.57 -23.99
N ALA A 9 23.05 -56.63 -23.25
CA ALA A 9 22.38 -55.84 -22.24
C ALA A 9 21.76 -54.60 -22.91
N ALA A 10 20.46 -54.57 -22.97
CA ALA A 10 19.70 -53.39 -23.39
C ALA A 10 19.52 -52.45 -22.20
N ALA A 11 20.22 -51.32 -22.21
CA ALA A 11 20.05 -50.24 -21.25
C ALA A 11 18.85 -49.38 -21.67
N GLY A 12 17.73 -49.52 -20.96
CA GLY A 12 16.57 -48.65 -21.07
C GLY A 12 16.79 -47.34 -20.34
N ALA A 13 17.01 -46.26 -21.06
CA ALA A 13 17.04 -44.92 -20.49
C ALA A 13 15.62 -44.41 -20.20
N LEU A 14 15.23 -44.38 -18.93
CA LEU A 14 14.02 -43.69 -18.50
C LEU A 14 14.31 -42.16 -18.55
N VAL A 15 13.74 -41.47 -19.54
CA VAL A 15 13.69 -39.99 -19.56
C VAL A 15 12.55 -39.54 -18.64
N VAL A 16 12.89 -39.15 -17.42
CA VAL A 16 11.96 -38.45 -16.53
C VAL A 16 11.88 -36.99 -16.99
N ALA A 17 10.84 -36.62 -17.73
CA ALA A 17 10.51 -35.25 -18.06
C ALA A 17 10.01 -34.55 -16.81
N THR A 18 10.86 -33.80 -16.10
CA THR A 18 10.45 -32.85 -15.06
C THR A 18 9.75 -31.68 -15.71
N LEU A 19 8.42 -31.66 -15.64
CA LEU A 19 7.62 -30.46 -15.91
C LEU A 19 7.91 -29.46 -14.79
N THR A 20 8.95 -28.64 -14.96
CA THR A 20 9.11 -27.39 -14.17
C THR A 20 8.05 -26.42 -14.66
N GLY A 21 6.90 -26.41 -13.99
CA GLY A 21 5.93 -25.34 -14.13
C GLY A 21 6.58 -24.04 -13.68
N CYS A 22 6.91 -23.15 -14.64
CA CYS A 22 7.20 -21.77 -14.34
C CYS A 22 5.91 -21.11 -13.80
N ALA A 23 5.76 -21.10 -12.48
CA ALA A 23 4.93 -20.08 -11.85
C ALA A 23 5.60 -18.73 -12.17
N PRO A 24 4.86 -17.71 -12.66
CA PRO A 24 5.43 -16.38 -12.80
C PRO A 24 5.94 -15.97 -11.42
N ALA A 25 7.24 -15.75 -11.28
CA ALA A 25 7.79 -15.12 -10.10
C ALA A 25 7.10 -13.75 -10.01
N ALA A 26 6.40 -13.51 -8.91
CA ALA A 26 5.96 -12.16 -8.61
C ALA A 26 7.20 -11.27 -8.63
N GLU A 27 7.25 -10.32 -9.57
CA GLU A 27 8.33 -9.33 -9.60
C GLU A 27 8.30 -8.59 -8.27
N THR A 28 9.19 -8.93 -7.37
CA THR A 28 9.42 -8.14 -6.17
C THR A 28 10.11 -6.87 -6.62
N THR A 29 9.36 -5.79 -6.76
CA THR A 29 9.91 -4.45 -6.93
C THR A 29 10.91 -4.19 -5.80
N ALA A 30 12.07 -3.64 -6.15
CA ALA A 30 13.22 -3.51 -5.24
C ALA A 30 12.88 -2.71 -3.97
N GLY A 31 11.87 -1.82 -4.03
CA GLY A 31 11.43 -0.98 -2.91
C GLY A 31 10.43 -1.67 -1.94
N GLY A 32 9.81 -2.79 -2.33
CA GLY A 32 8.77 -3.45 -1.54
C GLY A 32 7.36 -2.87 -1.74
N LEU A 33 6.39 -3.37 -0.98
CA LEU A 33 4.98 -2.97 -1.05
C LEU A 33 4.69 -1.80 -0.10
N ILE A 34 4.03 -0.76 -0.59
CA ILE A 34 3.47 0.33 0.23
C ILE A 34 1.95 0.25 0.17
N GLY A 35 1.31 0.22 1.33
CA GLY A 35 -0.15 0.29 1.44
C GLY A 35 -0.61 1.75 1.47
N VAL A 36 -1.61 2.08 0.65
CA VAL A 36 -2.23 3.42 0.62
C VAL A 36 -3.74 3.26 0.76
N SER A 37 -4.30 3.80 1.84
CA SER A 37 -5.74 3.76 2.11
C SER A 37 -6.34 5.15 2.08
N MET A 38 -7.25 5.37 1.12
CA MET A 38 -8.00 6.60 0.92
C MET A 38 -9.46 6.44 1.37
N PRO A 39 -10.14 7.53 1.81
CA PRO A 39 -11.48 7.43 2.35
C PRO A 39 -12.51 6.95 1.33
N THR A 40 -12.52 7.53 0.13
CA THR A 40 -13.61 7.32 -0.84
C THR A 40 -13.21 7.76 -2.25
N GLN A 41 -13.86 7.18 -3.25
CA GLN A 41 -13.79 7.63 -4.65
C GLN A 41 -14.87 8.67 -5.00
N SER A 42 -15.80 8.96 -4.09
CA SER A 42 -16.84 9.98 -4.33
C SER A 42 -16.28 11.42 -4.43
N SER A 43 -15.05 11.63 -3.98
CA SER A 43 -14.34 12.91 -4.06
C SER A 43 -13.16 12.82 -5.02
N THR A 44 -13.18 13.63 -6.08
CA THR A 44 -12.10 13.74 -7.07
C THR A 44 -10.73 14.02 -6.42
N ARG A 45 -10.70 14.73 -5.29
CA ARG A 45 -9.49 15.00 -4.54
C ARG A 45 -8.80 13.72 -4.11
N TRP A 46 -9.54 12.78 -3.48
CA TRP A 46 -8.93 11.54 -2.99
C TRP A 46 -8.42 10.66 -4.10
N ILE A 47 -9.09 10.66 -5.26
CA ILE A 47 -8.61 9.94 -6.45
C ILE A 47 -7.29 10.58 -6.93
N SER A 48 -7.26 11.91 -7.07
CA SER A 48 -6.07 12.63 -7.52
C SER A 48 -4.88 12.46 -6.55
N ASP A 49 -5.12 12.54 -5.25
CA ASP A 49 -4.09 12.35 -4.23
C ASP A 49 -3.56 10.90 -4.27
N GLY A 50 -4.45 9.91 -4.32
CA GLY A 50 -4.08 8.48 -4.40
C GLY A 50 -3.25 8.16 -5.64
N ASP A 51 -3.67 8.64 -6.81
CA ASP A 51 -2.95 8.45 -8.07
C ASP A 51 -1.58 9.13 -8.06
N SER A 52 -1.48 10.33 -7.45
CA SER A 52 -0.22 11.05 -7.33
C SER A 52 0.76 10.32 -6.42
N ILE A 53 0.31 9.84 -5.26
CA ILE A 53 1.12 9.05 -4.33
C ILE A 53 1.58 7.75 -5.01
N LYS A 54 0.66 7.03 -5.65
CA LYS A 54 0.97 5.80 -6.36
C LYS A 54 2.02 6.03 -7.44
N SER A 55 1.81 7.01 -8.31
CA SER A 55 2.73 7.32 -9.41
C SER A 55 4.13 7.69 -8.92
N ALA A 56 4.24 8.47 -7.83
CA ALA A 56 5.51 8.87 -7.26
C ALA A 56 6.27 7.67 -6.67
N LEU A 57 5.59 6.83 -5.89
CA LEU A 57 6.20 5.65 -5.28
C LEU A 57 6.60 4.59 -6.32
N GLU A 58 5.79 4.37 -7.36
CA GLU A 58 6.11 3.46 -8.46
C GLU A 58 7.32 3.95 -9.26
N ALA A 59 7.46 5.26 -9.46
CA ALA A 59 8.63 5.86 -10.10
C ALA A 59 9.92 5.65 -9.27
N ASP A 60 9.80 5.57 -7.94
CA ASP A 60 10.89 5.29 -7.02
C ASP A 60 11.13 3.77 -6.81
N GLY A 61 10.43 2.91 -7.55
CA GLY A 61 10.64 1.46 -7.56
C GLY A 61 9.88 0.69 -6.47
N PHE A 62 8.86 1.26 -5.85
CA PHE A 62 7.97 0.56 -4.94
C PHE A 62 6.78 -0.07 -5.68
N SER A 63 6.19 -1.11 -5.09
CA SER A 63 4.82 -1.54 -5.43
C SER A 63 3.84 -0.79 -4.55
N VAL A 64 2.64 -0.47 -5.08
CA VAL A 64 1.62 0.25 -4.31
C VAL A 64 0.30 -0.51 -4.32
N ASP A 65 -0.22 -0.80 -3.12
CA ASP A 65 -1.59 -1.29 -2.91
C ASP A 65 -2.47 -0.08 -2.52
N LEU A 66 -3.05 0.58 -3.52
CA LEU A 66 -3.95 1.72 -3.32
C LEU A 66 -5.39 1.23 -3.25
N GLN A 67 -6.07 1.51 -2.15
CA GLN A 67 -7.45 1.14 -1.92
C GLN A 67 -8.28 2.32 -1.40
N TYR A 68 -9.58 2.30 -1.73
CA TYR A 68 -10.59 3.27 -1.29
C TYR A 68 -11.63 2.54 -0.44
N ALA A 69 -11.96 3.09 0.70
CA ALA A 69 -12.82 2.42 1.67
C ALA A 69 -14.29 2.85 1.59
N GLU A 70 -14.63 3.74 0.64
CA GLU A 70 -15.99 4.23 0.37
C GLU A 70 -16.72 4.76 1.60
N ASP A 71 -15.96 5.49 2.44
CA ASP A 71 -16.41 6.08 3.70
C ASP A 71 -16.92 5.05 4.73
N ASP A 72 -16.54 3.76 4.56
CA ASP A 72 -16.88 2.67 5.48
C ASP A 72 -15.67 2.30 6.35
N ILE A 73 -15.75 2.57 7.65
CA ILE A 73 -14.63 2.35 8.59
C ILE A 73 -14.25 0.87 8.70
N PRO A 74 -15.19 -0.09 8.84
CA PRO A 74 -14.83 -1.51 8.84
C PRO A 74 -14.09 -1.96 7.57
N THR A 75 -14.49 -1.44 6.41
CA THR A 75 -13.79 -1.69 5.14
C THR A 75 -12.37 -1.14 5.18
N GLN A 76 -12.16 0.08 5.71
CA GLN A 76 -10.83 0.66 5.84
C GLN A 76 -9.93 -0.20 6.74
N VAL A 77 -10.42 -0.65 7.89
CA VAL A 77 -9.69 -1.54 8.80
C VAL A 77 -9.30 -2.84 8.08
N ALA A 78 -10.24 -3.52 7.44
CA ALA A 78 -9.99 -4.78 6.74
C ALA A 78 -8.97 -4.62 5.58
N GLN A 79 -9.00 -3.49 4.86
CA GLN A 79 -8.02 -3.15 3.82
C GLN A 79 -6.62 -3.01 4.41
N LEU A 80 -6.47 -2.29 5.52
CA LEU A 80 -5.19 -2.09 6.20
C LEU A 80 -4.62 -3.42 6.74
N GLU A 81 -5.45 -4.26 7.36
CA GLU A 81 -5.07 -5.62 7.78
C GLU A 81 -4.61 -6.48 6.59
N GLY A 82 -5.32 -6.37 5.46
CA GLY A 82 -4.95 -7.03 4.21
C GLY A 82 -3.59 -6.56 3.67
N MET A 83 -3.29 -5.26 3.74
CA MET A 83 -2.00 -4.69 3.34
C MET A 83 -0.86 -5.20 4.24
N LEU A 84 -1.06 -5.25 5.56
CA LEU A 84 -0.10 -5.83 6.50
C LEU A 84 0.16 -7.31 6.20
N THR A 85 -0.90 -8.08 5.96
CA THR A 85 -0.80 -9.50 5.60
C THR A 85 -0.02 -9.73 4.30
N LYS A 86 -0.15 -8.82 3.33
CA LYS A 86 0.63 -8.83 2.08
C LYS A 86 2.10 -8.41 2.26
N GLY A 87 2.48 -8.00 3.46
CA GLY A 87 3.85 -7.61 3.81
C GLY A 87 4.18 -6.17 3.42
N ALA A 88 3.22 -5.25 3.52
CA ALA A 88 3.46 -3.83 3.35
C ALA A 88 4.63 -3.35 4.24
N LYS A 89 5.47 -2.49 3.68
CA LYS A 89 6.66 -1.91 4.34
C LYS A 89 6.37 -0.56 4.98
N ALA A 90 5.30 0.08 4.58
CA ALA A 90 4.74 1.27 5.21
C ALA A 90 3.25 1.38 4.86
N LEU A 91 2.50 2.12 5.67
CA LEU A 91 1.11 2.46 5.43
C LEU A 91 0.95 3.98 5.32
N ILE A 92 0.26 4.44 4.29
CA ILE A 92 -0.17 5.84 4.12
C ILE A 92 -1.68 5.86 4.23
N ILE A 93 -2.21 6.55 5.24
CA ILE A 93 -3.62 6.43 5.62
C ILE A 93 -4.26 7.82 5.69
N ALA A 94 -5.23 8.07 4.81
CA ALA A 94 -6.19 9.17 4.96
C ALA A 94 -7.42 8.60 5.71
N ALA A 95 -7.41 8.72 7.03
CA ALA A 95 -8.41 8.08 7.88
C ALA A 95 -9.83 8.61 7.63
N ILE A 96 -10.82 7.72 7.56
CA ILE A 96 -12.24 8.10 7.59
C ILE A 96 -12.57 8.70 8.95
N ASP A 97 -12.22 7.97 10.03
CA ASP A 97 -12.25 8.44 11.40
C ASP A 97 -10.89 8.17 12.05
N GLY A 98 -10.22 9.25 12.49
CA GLY A 98 -8.87 9.17 13.09
C GLY A 98 -8.83 8.49 14.46
N THR A 99 -9.96 8.09 15.04
CA THR A 99 -10.04 7.45 16.37
C THR A 99 -10.38 5.97 16.33
N GLN A 100 -10.68 5.43 15.14
CA GLN A 100 -11.21 4.07 14.99
C GLN A 100 -10.18 3.04 14.47
N LEU A 101 -8.91 3.43 14.37
CA LEU A 101 -7.87 2.59 13.77
C LEU A 101 -6.88 1.99 14.79
N THR A 102 -7.13 2.15 16.09
CA THR A 102 -6.17 1.82 17.15
C THR A 102 -5.61 0.39 17.04
N ASP A 103 -6.47 -0.60 16.83
CA ASP A 103 -6.06 -2.01 16.81
C ASP A 103 -5.19 -2.35 15.58
N VAL A 104 -5.57 -1.89 14.39
CA VAL A 104 -4.78 -2.12 13.18
C VAL A 104 -3.47 -1.34 13.19
N LEU A 105 -3.43 -0.17 13.82
CA LEU A 105 -2.19 0.59 14.03
C LEU A 105 -1.26 -0.11 15.02
N GLN A 106 -1.81 -0.77 16.06
CA GLN A 106 -1.00 -1.60 16.95
C GLN A 106 -0.43 -2.80 16.19
N ALA A 107 -1.21 -3.45 15.34
CA ALA A 107 -0.73 -4.54 14.51
C ALA A 107 0.38 -4.09 13.53
N ALA A 108 0.30 -2.88 12.98
CA ALA A 108 1.35 -2.30 12.15
C ALA A 108 2.64 -2.08 12.97
N ALA A 109 2.54 -1.53 14.17
CA ALA A 109 3.67 -1.32 15.07
C ALA A 109 4.33 -2.65 15.48
N ASP A 110 3.54 -3.66 15.83
CA ASP A 110 4.03 -5.01 16.19
C ASP A 110 4.77 -5.68 15.01
N ALA A 111 4.36 -5.37 13.78
CA ALA A 111 5.01 -5.82 12.54
C ALA A 111 6.21 -4.94 12.13
N GLY A 112 6.49 -3.84 12.84
CA GLY A 112 7.54 -2.88 12.49
C GLY A 112 7.25 -2.11 11.20
N VAL A 113 5.96 -1.91 10.87
CA VAL A 113 5.50 -1.21 9.67
C VAL A 113 5.16 0.24 10.05
N PRO A 114 5.93 1.25 9.59
CA PRO A 114 5.67 2.65 9.90
C PRO A 114 4.36 3.14 9.26
N VAL A 115 3.71 4.07 9.97
CA VAL A 115 2.43 4.65 9.59
C VAL A 115 2.55 6.15 9.35
N ILE A 116 2.06 6.58 8.20
CA ILE A 116 1.95 7.99 7.80
C ILE A 116 0.47 8.37 7.80
N SER A 117 0.08 9.26 8.72
CA SER A 117 -1.23 9.91 8.70
C SER A 117 -1.22 10.96 7.59
N TYR A 118 -2.04 10.78 6.57
CA TYR A 118 -2.11 11.65 5.40
C TYR A 118 -3.33 12.57 5.45
N ASP A 119 -3.10 13.87 5.33
CA ASP A 119 -4.11 14.95 5.36
C ASP A 119 -4.94 14.99 6.67
N ARG A 120 -5.59 13.91 7.04
CA ARG A 120 -6.42 13.78 8.23
C ARG A 120 -5.61 13.23 9.40
N LEU A 121 -5.62 13.94 10.52
CA LEU A 121 -4.88 13.54 11.72
C LEU A 121 -5.51 12.28 12.35
N ILE A 122 -4.71 11.24 12.45
CA ILE A 122 -5.05 10.07 13.27
C ILE A 122 -4.73 10.42 14.72
N ARG A 123 -5.66 10.13 15.64
CA ARG A 123 -5.60 10.46 17.05
C ARG A 123 -5.75 9.20 17.90
N ASP A 124 -5.49 9.36 19.20
CA ASP A 124 -5.68 8.32 20.22
C ASP A 124 -4.86 7.04 19.97
N SER A 125 -3.73 7.18 19.21
CA SER A 125 -2.75 6.12 18.98
C SER A 125 -1.35 6.71 19.02
N ALA A 126 -0.44 6.01 19.70
CA ALA A 126 0.99 6.33 19.69
C ALA A 126 1.71 5.75 18.45
N ASN A 127 1.02 4.94 17.65
CA ASN A 127 1.58 4.18 16.54
C ASN A 127 1.40 4.90 15.19
N VAL A 128 1.64 6.22 15.19
CA VAL A 128 1.71 7.05 13.99
C VAL A 128 3.07 7.71 13.98
N ASP A 129 3.88 7.39 12.98
CA ASP A 129 5.27 7.84 12.89
C ASP A 129 5.39 9.22 12.25
N TYR A 130 4.52 9.51 11.27
CA TYR A 130 4.57 10.76 10.51
C TYR A 130 3.17 11.30 10.25
N TYR A 131 3.08 12.61 10.12
CA TYR A 131 1.87 13.31 9.71
C TYR A 131 2.20 14.22 8.52
N ALA A 132 1.60 13.94 7.38
CA ALA A 132 1.75 14.72 6.15
C ALA A 132 0.47 15.52 5.89
N THR A 133 0.52 16.83 6.02
CA THR A 133 -0.60 17.74 5.82
C THR A 133 -0.09 19.12 5.42
N PHE A 134 -1.01 20.08 5.26
CA PHE A 134 -0.70 21.49 5.03
C PHE A 134 -1.10 22.32 6.27
N ASP A 135 -0.67 23.56 6.30
CA ASP A 135 -0.99 24.50 7.37
C ASP A 135 -2.47 24.96 7.23
N ASN A 136 -3.37 24.22 7.88
CA ASN A 136 -4.81 24.48 7.85
C ASN A 136 -5.19 25.87 8.39
N PHE A 137 -4.40 26.42 9.33
CA PHE A 137 -4.62 27.77 9.81
C PHE A 137 -4.35 28.80 8.71
N LYS A 138 -3.23 28.67 7.99
CA LYS A 138 -2.93 29.54 6.86
C LYS A 138 -3.95 29.42 5.75
N VAL A 139 -4.45 28.23 5.46
CA VAL A 139 -5.54 28.04 4.50
C VAL A 139 -6.76 28.84 4.90
N GLY A 140 -7.19 28.75 6.17
CA GLY A 140 -8.30 29.55 6.69
C GLY A 140 -8.07 31.05 6.58
N VAL A 141 -6.85 31.52 6.91
CA VAL A 141 -6.47 32.93 6.75
C VAL A 141 -6.54 33.37 5.28
N GLN A 142 -6.01 32.55 4.36
CA GLN A 142 -6.05 32.86 2.92
C GLN A 142 -7.49 32.91 2.38
N GLN A 143 -8.35 31.99 2.79
CA GLN A 143 -9.76 31.98 2.42
C GLN A 143 -10.49 33.24 2.91
N ALA A 144 -10.31 33.60 4.20
CA ALA A 144 -10.89 34.79 4.78
C ALA A 144 -10.38 36.07 4.06
N THR A 145 -9.08 36.15 3.80
CA THR A 145 -8.47 37.26 3.08
C THR A 145 -9.04 37.41 1.67
N SER A 146 -9.18 36.28 0.94
CA SER A 146 -9.76 36.32 -0.41
C SER A 146 -11.21 36.83 -0.41
N ILE A 147 -12.01 36.44 0.60
CA ILE A 147 -13.37 36.99 0.75
C ILE A 147 -13.32 38.48 1.01
N LEU A 148 -12.50 38.95 1.95
CA LEU A 148 -12.40 40.36 2.31
C LEU A 148 -11.91 41.21 1.15
N VAL A 149 -10.99 40.73 0.33
CA VAL A 149 -10.58 41.37 -0.92
C VAL A 149 -11.75 41.40 -1.90
N GLY A 150 -12.46 40.30 -2.08
CA GLY A 150 -13.58 40.17 -3.02
C GLY A 150 -14.76 41.11 -2.71
N ILE A 151 -14.96 41.46 -1.44
CA ILE A 151 -16.01 42.40 -1.00
C ILE A 151 -15.46 43.82 -0.78
N GLY A 152 -14.19 44.12 -1.14
CA GLY A 152 -13.59 45.46 -1.10
C GLY A 152 -13.22 45.95 0.30
N VAL A 153 -13.07 45.08 1.29
CA VAL A 153 -12.62 45.45 2.65
C VAL A 153 -11.09 45.51 2.74
N TYR A 154 -10.40 44.68 1.97
CA TYR A 154 -8.94 44.73 1.78
C TYR A 154 -8.61 45.13 0.34
N ALA A 155 -7.54 45.91 0.16
CA ALA A 155 -6.96 46.27 -1.13
C ALA A 155 -5.69 45.46 -1.41
#